data_45c69be4300aa5cf518e3d788b0ceec6
#
_entry.id   45c69be4300aa5cf518e3d788b0ceec6
#
_cell.length_a   1.000
_cell.length_b   1.000
_cell.length_c   1.000
_cell.angle_alpha   90.00
_cell.angle_beta   90.00
_cell.angle_gamma   90.00
#
_symmetry.space_group_name_H-M   'P 1'
#
loop_
_entity.id
_entity.type
_entity.pdbx_description
1 polymer ?
#
loop_
_entity_poly.entity_id
_entity_poly.type
_entity_poly.pdbx_seq_one_letter_code
_entity_poly.pdbx_strand_id
1 'polypeptide(L)'
;MLIGRMLIGRKLGLTLAFTVLVALAFGVSCTGFFPANSLTAVTIQPPSPQIEVGTPQTLQAWGTFANNTGTSQITSGVVWTSSDPTVLTINPSTGVATGQGTGGSATVTASAQGLSGTASATVFLGTVNSFTLCTGTFGSTACGNPLVWNADAANSTPQQTFVAQGTSGTTTYDFTTASTWTVVTQPSSGTISCTNSGASPETCTVTQAATPGTYAVTVTYGTTDSATLSVVVN
;
A
#
# COMPACT_ATOMS: atom_id res chain seq x y z
N MET A 1 40.87 77.88 -32.25
CA MET A 1 39.96 77.63 -31.13
C MET A 1 38.80 76.72 -31.53
N LEU A 2 39.08 75.64 -32.31
CA LEU A 2 38.05 74.72 -32.83
C LEU A 2 38.23 73.25 -32.42
N ILE A 3 39.36 72.89 -31.84
CA ILE A 3 39.67 71.46 -31.49
C ILE A 3 39.05 71.02 -30.17
N GLY A 4 38.78 71.94 -29.22
CA GLY A 4 38.21 71.62 -27.91
C GLY A 4 36.73 71.19 -27.91
N ARG A 5 35.95 71.63 -28.87
CA ARG A 5 34.50 71.33 -28.92
C ARG A 5 34.17 69.91 -29.43
N MET A 6 35.07 69.34 -30.21
CA MET A 6 34.84 68.01 -30.81
C MET A 6 35.16 66.86 -29.86
N LEU A 7 36.06 67.05 -28.89
CA LEU A 7 36.39 66.05 -27.89
C LEU A 7 35.38 65.93 -26.76
N ILE A 8 34.67 67.02 -26.41
CA ILE A 8 33.64 67.03 -25.36
C ILE A 8 32.38 66.26 -25.83
N GLY A 9 32.00 66.45 -27.09
CA GLY A 9 30.85 65.73 -27.68
C GLY A 9 31.02 64.22 -27.79
N ARG A 10 32.23 63.75 -28.09
CA ARG A 10 32.55 62.30 -28.13
C ARG A 10 32.57 61.65 -26.75
N LYS A 11 33.03 62.34 -25.72
CA LYS A 11 33.04 61.83 -24.34
C LYS A 11 31.60 61.83 -23.77
N LEU A 12 30.80 62.82 -24.09
CA LEU A 12 29.41 62.89 -23.66
C LEU A 12 28.55 61.78 -24.30
N GLY A 13 28.75 61.51 -25.59
CA GLY A 13 28.07 60.40 -26.29
C GLY A 13 28.49 59.03 -25.79
N LEU A 14 29.74 58.84 -25.42
CA LEU A 14 30.24 57.59 -24.89
C LEU A 14 29.71 57.30 -23.48
N THR A 15 29.62 58.32 -22.61
CA THR A 15 29.02 58.19 -21.27
C THR A 15 27.53 57.96 -21.31
N LEU A 16 26.82 58.63 -22.27
CA LEU A 16 25.38 58.38 -22.45
C LEU A 16 25.08 56.97 -22.99
N ALA A 17 25.90 56.49 -23.92
CA ALA A 17 25.77 55.11 -24.44
C ALA A 17 26.07 54.06 -23.34
N PHE A 18 27.07 54.31 -22.49
CA PHE A 18 27.40 53.42 -21.41
C PHE A 18 26.30 53.40 -20.30
N THR A 19 25.73 54.55 -19.94
CA THR A 19 24.63 54.60 -18.97
C THR A 19 23.34 53.92 -19.52
N VAL A 20 23.04 54.06 -20.80
CA VAL A 20 21.90 53.37 -21.40
C VAL A 20 22.15 51.84 -21.48
N LEU A 21 23.38 51.39 -21.76
CA LEU A 21 23.75 49.98 -21.77
C LEU A 21 23.65 49.37 -20.36
N VAL A 22 24.11 50.09 -19.33
CA VAL A 22 24.01 49.67 -17.93
C VAL A 22 22.53 49.64 -17.47
N ALA A 23 21.72 50.63 -17.83
CA ALA A 23 20.30 50.65 -17.52
C ALA A 23 19.52 49.51 -18.18
N LEU A 24 19.87 49.18 -19.43
CA LEU A 24 19.32 48.01 -20.13
C LEU A 24 19.75 46.70 -19.49
N ALA A 25 21.00 46.58 -19.03
CA ALA A 25 21.49 45.38 -18.34
C ALA A 25 20.79 45.17 -16.98
N PHE A 26 20.48 46.22 -16.22
CA PHE A 26 19.73 46.12 -14.97
C PHE A 26 18.20 46.02 -15.17
N GLY A 27 17.67 46.55 -16.27
CA GLY A 27 16.24 46.47 -16.58
C GLY A 27 15.75 45.11 -17.03
N VAL A 28 16.64 44.27 -17.57
CA VAL A 28 16.31 42.90 -18.01
C VAL A 28 16.57 41.85 -16.93
N SER A 29 17.25 42.23 -15.83
CA SER A 29 17.75 41.28 -14.81
C SER A 29 16.72 40.83 -13.78
N CYS A 30 15.49 41.33 -13.75
CA CYS A 30 14.56 41.00 -12.66
C CYS A 30 13.25 40.27 -13.07
N THR A 31 13.07 39.90 -14.31
CA THR A 31 11.81 39.26 -14.72
C THR A 31 11.98 37.84 -15.25
N GLY A 32 12.88 37.03 -14.74
CA GLY A 32 13.04 35.73 -15.32
C GLY A 32 13.79 34.65 -14.56
N PHE A 33 14.17 34.90 -13.31
CA PHE A 33 14.91 33.89 -12.54
C PHE A 33 14.05 32.95 -11.71
N PHE A 34 12.76 33.22 -11.59
CA PHE A 34 11.81 32.26 -11.01
C PHE A 34 11.02 31.67 -12.17
N PRO A 35 11.14 30.39 -12.45
CA PRO A 35 10.28 29.76 -13.45
C PRO A 35 8.82 30.01 -13.03
N ALA A 36 8.06 30.61 -13.94
CA ALA A 36 6.67 31.01 -13.71
C ALA A 36 5.74 29.85 -13.31
N ASN A 37 6.24 28.63 -13.31
CA ASN A 37 5.54 27.38 -12.98
C ASN A 37 6.37 26.50 -12.03
N SER A 38 6.94 27.05 -10.95
CA SER A 38 7.56 26.20 -9.93
C SER A 38 6.50 25.38 -9.22
N LEU A 39 6.72 24.06 -9.19
CA LEU A 39 5.88 23.12 -8.43
C LEU A 39 5.99 23.45 -6.94
N THR A 40 4.87 23.51 -6.23
CA THR A 40 4.80 23.80 -4.79
C THR A 40 4.24 22.66 -3.97
N ALA A 41 3.44 21.77 -4.58
CA ALA A 41 2.93 20.57 -3.94
C ALA A 41 2.64 19.48 -4.97
N VAL A 42 2.71 18.22 -4.53
CA VAL A 42 2.31 17.04 -5.30
C VAL A 42 1.19 16.33 -4.56
N THR A 43 0.16 15.92 -5.26
CA THR A 43 -0.94 15.09 -4.75
C THR A 43 -1.15 13.89 -5.68
N ILE A 44 -1.75 12.83 -5.14
CA ILE A 44 -2.05 11.60 -5.88
C ILE A 44 -3.56 11.50 -6.09
N GLN A 45 -3.96 11.06 -7.27
CA GLN A 45 -5.35 10.75 -7.58
C GLN A 45 -5.50 9.30 -8.05
N PRO A 46 -6.50 8.59 -7.53
CA PRO A 46 -7.42 9.00 -6.45
C PRO A 46 -6.67 9.14 -5.09
N PRO A 47 -7.17 9.96 -4.12
CA PRO A 47 -6.46 10.22 -2.86
C PRO A 47 -6.42 9.02 -1.90
N SER A 48 -7.31 8.07 -2.10
CA SER A 48 -7.38 6.80 -1.35
C SER A 48 -7.64 5.67 -2.34
N PRO A 49 -6.60 5.19 -3.06
CA PRO A 49 -6.77 4.17 -4.09
C PRO A 49 -7.29 2.86 -3.49
N GLN A 50 -8.33 2.29 -4.10
CA GLN A 50 -8.82 0.94 -3.81
C GLN A 50 -8.40 0.04 -4.98
N ILE A 51 -7.50 -0.90 -4.74
CA ILE A 51 -6.85 -1.68 -5.80
C ILE A 51 -7.17 -3.16 -5.58
N GLU A 52 -7.88 -3.75 -6.54
CA GLU A 52 -8.14 -5.18 -6.52
C GLU A 52 -6.89 -5.96 -6.93
N VAL A 53 -6.62 -7.05 -6.21
CA VAL A 53 -5.48 -7.94 -6.50
C VAL A 53 -5.55 -8.44 -7.94
N GLY A 54 -4.44 -8.36 -8.65
CA GLY A 54 -4.34 -8.79 -10.05
C GLY A 54 -4.93 -7.82 -11.07
N THR A 55 -5.63 -6.76 -10.66
CA THR A 55 -6.20 -5.73 -11.55
C THR A 55 -5.34 -4.47 -11.51
N PRO A 56 -4.58 -4.15 -12.58
CA PRO A 56 -3.75 -2.95 -12.60
C PRO A 56 -4.60 -1.68 -12.60
N GLN A 57 -4.20 -0.69 -11.77
CA GLN A 57 -4.80 0.64 -11.74
C GLN A 57 -3.73 1.71 -11.96
N THR A 58 -3.97 2.65 -12.88
CA THR A 58 -3.06 3.79 -13.08
C THR A 58 -3.38 4.90 -12.11
N LEU A 59 -2.40 5.27 -11.28
CA LEU A 59 -2.47 6.44 -10.42
C LEU A 59 -1.94 7.67 -11.15
N GLN A 60 -2.42 8.84 -10.75
CA GLN A 60 -2.05 10.11 -11.37
C GLN A 60 -1.43 11.05 -10.34
N ALA A 61 -0.32 11.69 -10.70
CA ALA A 61 0.25 12.77 -9.93
C ALA A 61 -0.29 14.13 -10.39
N TRP A 62 -0.71 14.96 -9.43
CA TRP A 62 -1.20 16.31 -9.68
C TRP A 62 -0.35 17.31 -8.91
N GLY A 63 0.00 18.40 -9.57
CA GLY A 63 0.84 19.46 -9.04
C GLY A 63 0.08 20.76 -8.81
N THR A 64 0.41 21.42 -7.69
CA THR A 64 0.08 22.83 -7.49
C THR A 64 1.30 23.67 -7.87
N PHE A 65 1.09 24.76 -8.61
CA PHE A 65 2.18 25.59 -9.14
C PHE A 65 2.07 27.02 -8.58
N ALA A 66 3.22 27.68 -8.33
CA ALA A 66 3.32 28.94 -7.60
C ALA A 66 2.46 30.10 -8.15
N ASN A 67 2.22 30.15 -9.44
CA ASN A 67 1.47 31.25 -10.08
C ASN A 67 0.16 30.77 -10.71
N ASN A 68 -0.33 29.59 -10.31
CA ASN A 68 -1.58 29.04 -10.82
C ASN A 68 -2.53 28.79 -9.64
N THR A 69 -3.77 29.20 -9.77
CA THR A 69 -4.81 28.99 -8.73
C THR A 69 -5.41 27.60 -8.76
N GLY A 70 -4.97 26.72 -9.68
CA GLY A 70 -5.45 25.36 -9.84
C GLY A 70 -4.35 24.32 -9.75
N THR A 71 -4.76 23.06 -9.77
CA THR A 71 -3.90 21.91 -9.91
C THR A 71 -3.87 21.43 -11.36
N SER A 72 -2.72 20.89 -11.80
CA SER A 72 -2.57 20.28 -13.13
C SER A 72 -1.90 18.94 -13.01
N GLN A 73 -2.26 18.00 -13.88
CA GLN A 73 -1.63 16.68 -13.90
C GLN A 73 -0.14 16.79 -14.29
N ILE A 74 0.71 16.11 -13.56
CA ILE A 74 2.13 15.97 -13.87
C ILE A 74 2.30 14.70 -14.70
N THR A 75 2.56 14.86 -16.00
CA THR A 75 2.62 13.75 -16.96
C THR A 75 4.04 13.23 -17.21
N SER A 76 5.07 13.90 -16.71
CA SER A 76 6.47 13.53 -16.92
C SER A 76 7.34 13.86 -15.70
N GLY A 77 8.45 13.12 -15.54
CA GLY A 77 9.39 13.36 -14.43
C GLY A 77 8.85 12.98 -13.05
N VAL A 78 7.81 12.14 -12.97
CA VAL A 78 7.30 11.57 -11.72
C VAL A 78 7.97 10.23 -11.46
N VAL A 79 8.45 10.04 -10.25
CA VAL A 79 8.96 8.76 -9.75
C VAL A 79 7.99 8.23 -8.71
N TRP A 80 7.55 6.98 -8.89
CA TRP A 80 6.58 6.32 -8.04
C TRP A 80 7.24 5.25 -7.18
N THR A 81 6.83 5.14 -5.91
CA THR A 81 7.27 4.09 -4.99
C THR A 81 6.12 3.60 -4.12
N SER A 82 6.22 2.35 -3.69
CA SER A 82 5.35 1.73 -2.69
C SER A 82 6.14 1.47 -1.41
N SER A 83 5.53 1.66 -0.25
CA SER A 83 6.14 1.34 1.05
C SER A 83 6.23 -0.16 1.29
N ASP A 84 5.37 -0.95 0.64
CA ASP A 84 5.34 -2.41 0.78
C ASP A 84 5.05 -3.08 -0.57
N PRO A 85 6.10 -3.54 -1.29
CA PRO A 85 5.95 -4.24 -2.55
C PRO A 85 5.29 -5.63 -2.44
N THR A 86 5.19 -6.21 -1.24
CA THR A 86 4.49 -7.48 -1.03
C THR A 86 2.97 -7.31 -1.01
N VAL A 87 2.49 -6.12 -0.69
CA VAL A 87 1.07 -5.73 -0.73
C VAL A 87 0.73 -5.03 -2.04
N LEU A 88 1.58 -4.12 -2.51
CA LEU A 88 1.34 -3.30 -3.70
C LEU A 88 2.62 -3.05 -4.47
N THR A 89 2.68 -3.51 -5.71
CA THR A 89 3.74 -3.12 -6.64
C THR A 89 3.29 -1.91 -7.45
N ILE A 90 4.22 -1.01 -7.77
CA ILE A 90 3.94 0.14 -8.64
C ILE A 90 5.07 0.32 -9.66
N ASN A 91 4.71 0.58 -10.90
CA ASN A 91 5.69 0.90 -11.92
C ASN A 91 6.26 2.31 -11.66
N PRO A 92 7.58 2.45 -11.46
CA PRO A 92 8.18 3.70 -11.02
C PRO A 92 8.06 4.85 -12.04
N SER A 93 7.83 4.54 -13.32
CA SER A 93 7.77 5.55 -14.39
C SER A 93 6.33 5.86 -14.83
N THR A 94 5.41 4.88 -14.73
CA THR A 94 4.06 5.02 -15.28
C THR A 94 2.99 5.21 -14.22
N GLY A 95 3.29 4.90 -12.93
CA GLY A 95 2.30 4.95 -11.86
C GLY A 95 1.24 3.84 -11.93
N VAL A 96 1.46 2.78 -12.74
CA VAL A 96 0.59 1.61 -12.77
C VAL A 96 0.85 0.79 -11.51
N ALA A 97 -0.16 0.72 -10.66
CA ALA A 97 -0.17 0.00 -9.40
C ALA A 97 -0.90 -1.33 -9.55
N THR A 98 -0.37 -2.40 -8.96
CA THR A 98 -0.96 -3.74 -8.97
C THR A 98 -0.94 -4.32 -7.58
N GLY A 99 -2.11 -4.69 -7.07
CA GLY A 99 -2.28 -5.33 -5.77
C GLY A 99 -1.71 -6.76 -5.76
N GLN A 100 -1.13 -7.15 -4.63
CA GLN A 100 -0.46 -8.42 -4.42
C GLN A 100 -1.04 -9.16 -3.21
N GLY A 101 -0.78 -10.46 -3.15
CA GLY A 101 -1.12 -11.31 -2.01
C GLY A 101 -2.62 -11.37 -1.72
N THR A 102 -2.98 -11.33 -0.45
CA THR A 102 -4.36 -11.37 0.05
C THR A 102 -4.93 -9.98 0.36
N GLY A 103 -4.22 -8.94 -0.01
CA GLY A 103 -4.61 -7.56 0.29
C GLY A 103 -3.83 -6.96 1.47
N GLY A 104 -4.22 -5.76 1.85
CA GLY A 104 -3.57 -4.98 2.90
C GLY A 104 -3.53 -3.50 2.58
N SER A 105 -2.66 -2.75 3.26
CA SER A 105 -2.47 -1.32 3.00
C SER A 105 -1.01 -1.02 2.72
N ALA A 106 -0.77 -0.17 1.73
CA ALA A 106 0.55 0.35 1.42
C ALA A 106 0.49 1.85 1.13
N THR A 107 1.52 2.59 1.53
CA THR A 107 1.65 4.00 1.16
C THR A 107 2.31 4.12 -0.20
N VAL A 108 1.62 4.77 -1.14
CA VAL A 108 2.18 5.16 -2.43
C VAL A 108 2.77 6.56 -2.31
N THR A 109 3.95 6.76 -2.88
CA THR A 109 4.60 8.07 -2.97
C THR A 109 4.86 8.43 -4.42
N ALA A 110 4.48 9.64 -4.82
CA ALA A 110 4.81 10.25 -6.10
C ALA A 110 5.77 11.42 -5.87
N SER A 111 6.95 11.38 -6.49
CA SER A 111 7.97 12.42 -6.34
C SER A 111 8.25 13.09 -7.68
N ALA A 112 8.24 14.42 -7.69
CA ALA A 112 8.53 15.25 -8.86
C ALA A 112 9.25 16.54 -8.43
N GLN A 113 10.30 16.94 -9.15
CA GLN A 113 11.05 18.19 -8.92
C GLN A 113 11.49 18.40 -7.44
N GLY A 114 11.81 17.32 -6.71
CA GLY A 114 12.22 17.38 -5.30
C GLY A 114 11.08 17.49 -4.29
N LEU A 115 9.82 17.49 -4.72
CA LEU A 115 8.63 17.44 -3.89
C LEU A 115 7.96 16.06 -3.98
N SER A 116 7.25 15.67 -2.92
CA SER A 116 6.56 14.39 -2.87
C SER A 116 5.14 14.54 -2.33
N GLY A 117 4.23 13.73 -2.89
CA GLY A 117 2.89 13.52 -2.38
C GLY A 117 2.70 12.04 -2.03
N THR A 118 1.86 11.76 -1.05
CA THR A 118 1.56 10.39 -0.61
C THR A 118 0.07 10.10 -0.64
N ALA A 119 -0.29 8.82 -0.83
CA ALA A 119 -1.64 8.30 -0.70
C ALA A 119 -1.61 6.93 -0.02
N SER A 120 -2.54 6.68 0.89
CA SER A 120 -2.74 5.34 1.46
C SER A 120 -3.59 4.52 0.50
N ALA A 121 -2.99 3.52 -0.13
CA ALA A 121 -3.69 2.58 -0.99
C ALA A 121 -4.17 1.38 -0.18
N THR A 122 -5.42 0.98 -0.38
CA THR A 122 -5.96 -0.27 0.16
C THR A 122 -6.03 -1.29 -0.97
N VAL A 123 -5.39 -2.43 -0.75
CA VAL A 123 -5.45 -3.57 -1.66
C VAL A 123 -6.42 -4.58 -1.09
N PHE A 124 -7.31 -5.09 -1.93
CA PHE A 124 -8.32 -6.06 -1.54
C PHE A 124 -8.43 -7.17 -2.58
N LEU A 125 -8.80 -8.35 -2.13
CA LEU A 125 -9.24 -9.41 -3.03
C LEU A 125 -10.67 -9.11 -3.47
N GLY A 126 -10.97 -9.44 -4.71
CA GLY A 126 -12.33 -9.47 -5.20
C GLY A 126 -13.17 -10.53 -4.46
N THR A 127 -14.14 -11.11 -5.13
CA THR A 127 -14.96 -12.15 -4.52
C THR A 127 -14.12 -13.37 -4.15
N VAL A 128 -14.16 -13.79 -2.87
CA VAL A 128 -13.63 -15.08 -2.42
C VAL A 128 -14.69 -16.13 -2.72
N ASN A 129 -14.40 -17.04 -3.66
CA ASN A 129 -15.38 -18.02 -4.13
C ASN A 129 -15.47 -19.24 -3.20
N SER A 130 -14.39 -19.55 -2.49
CA SER A 130 -14.36 -20.60 -1.50
C SER A 130 -13.44 -20.20 -0.35
N PHE A 131 -13.85 -20.53 0.87
CA PHE A 131 -13.05 -20.31 2.06
C PHE A 131 -13.12 -21.55 2.93
N THR A 132 -11.97 -22.21 3.14
CA THR A 132 -11.88 -23.51 3.83
C THR A 132 -10.67 -23.54 4.76
N LEU A 133 -10.71 -24.44 5.73
CA LEU A 133 -9.58 -24.76 6.58
C LEU A 133 -8.92 -26.05 6.12
N CYS A 134 -7.61 -26.07 6.16
CA CYS A 134 -6.81 -27.25 5.81
C CYS A 134 -5.81 -27.56 6.93
N THR A 135 -5.53 -28.85 7.13
CA THR A 135 -4.47 -29.26 8.08
C THR A 135 -3.10 -29.10 7.44
N GLY A 136 -2.11 -28.69 8.26
CA GLY A 136 -0.73 -28.56 7.84
C GLY A 136 -0.38 -27.19 7.27
N THR A 137 0.22 -27.16 6.08
CA THR A 137 0.71 -25.94 5.41
C THR A 137 -0.13 -25.57 4.20
N PHE A 138 0.04 -24.37 3.69
CA PHE A 138 -0.63 -23.90 2.46
C PHE A 138 -0.39 -24.85 1.28
N GLY A 139 -1.47 -25.11 0.54
CA GLY A 139 -1.47 -26.08 -0.55
C GLY A 139 -1.87 -27.51 -0.11
N SER A 140 -2.16 -27.73 1.17
CA SER A 140 -2.74 -29.01 1.64
C SER A 140 -4.10 -29.27 0.99
N THR A 141 -4.40 -30.55 0.74
CA THR A 141 -5.67 -31.01 0.21
C THR A 141 -6.60 -31.58 1.28
N ALA A 142 -6.12 -31.73 2.51
CA ALA A 142 -6.91 -32.19 3.66
C ALA A 142 -7.71 -31.01 4.23
N CYS A 143 -8.75 -30.58 3.51
CA CYS A 143 -9.51 -29.36 3.77
C CYS A 143 -10.99 -29.64 4.01
N GLY A 144 -11.66 -28.73 4.72
CA GLY A 144 -13.08 -28.78 4.95
C GLY A 144 -13.63 -27.47 5.54
N ASN A 145 -14.97 -27.36 5.47
CA ASN A 145 -15.74 -26.35 6.19
C ASN A 145 -17.10 -26.97 6.58
N PRO A 146 -17.26 -27.48 7.82
CA PRO A 146 -16.27 -27.53 8.88
C PRO A 146 -15.12 -28.51 8.61
N LEU A 147 -13.91 -28.16 9.09
CA LEU A 147 -12.80 -29.12 9.18
C LEU A 147 -12.87 -29.79 10.56
N VAL A 148 -12.74 -31.11 10.62
CA VAL A 148 -12.79 -31.85 11.90
C VAL A 148 -11.38 -32.22 12.34
N TRP A 149 -11.04 -31.88 13.58
CA TRP A 149 -9.83 -32.28 14.26
C TRP A 149 -10.15 -33.11 15.50
N ASN A 150 -9.74 -34.38 15.51
CA ASN A 150 -9.88 -35.25 16.66
C ASN A 150 -8.63 -35.10 17.56
N ALA A 151 -8.81 -34.50 18.71
CA ALA A 151 -7.75 -34.21 19.67
C ALA A 151 -7.84 -35.14 20.89
N ASP A 152 -6.88 -36.06 21.06
CA ASP A 152 -6.77 -36.87 22.26
C ASP A 152 -6.01 -36.08 23.33
N ALA A 153 -6.72 -35.56 24.31
CA ALA A 153 -6.16 -34.81 25.43
C ALA A 153 -5.84 -35.65 26.66
N ALA A 154 -6.15 -36.97 26.66
CA ALA A 154 -5.99 -37.81 27.82
C ALA A 154 -4.56 -38.01 28.27
N ASN A 155 -3.62 -38.07 27.31
CA ASN A 155 -2.20 -38.45 27.55
C ASN A 155 -1.19 -37.38 27.12
N SER A 156 -1.63 -36.31 26.47
CA SER A 156 -0.75 -35.26 25.94
C SER A 156 -1.51 -33.95 25.75
N THR A 157 -0.79 -32.88 25.49
CA THR A 157 -1.37 -31.62 25.02
C THR A 157 -1.31 -31.61 23.50
N PRO A 158 -2.36 -32.07 22.78
CA PRO A 158 -2.32 -32.21 21.34
C PRO A 158 -2.25 -30.83 20.68
N GLN A 159 -1.43 -30.74 19.65
CA GLN A 159 -1.27 -29.57 18.82
C GLN A 159 -1.44 -29.94 17.36
N GLN A 160 -2.07 -29.08 16.59
CA GLN A 160 -2.24 -29.24 15.16
C GLN A 160 -2.09 -27.88 14.48
N THR A 161 -1.44 -27.90 13.33
CA THR A 161 -1.33 -26.70 12.48
C THR A 161 -2.44 -26.68 11.45
N PHE A 162 -2.93 -25.49 11.17
CA PHE A 162 -4.01 -25.23 10.22
C PHE A 162 -3.70 -24.03 9.34
N VAL A 163 -4.26 -24.06 8.14
CA VAL A 163 -4.19 -22.97 7.16
C VAL A 163 -5.60 -22.63 6.74
N ALA A 164 -5.93 -21.35 6.71
CA ALA A 164 -7.11 -20.83 6.06
C ALA A 164 -6.77 -20.56 4.59
N GLN A 165 -7.41 -21.26 3.67
CA GLN A 165 -7.20 -21.04 2.24
C GLN A 165 -8.52 -20.85 1.51
N GLY A 166 -8.46 -20.14 0.39
CA GLY A 166 -9.64 -19.88 -0.43
C GLY A 166 -9.25 -19.52 -1.86
N THR A 167 -10.25 -19.44 -2.73
CA THR A 167 -10.04 -19.09 -4.13
C THR A 167 -10.66 -17.73 -4.44
N SER A 168 -9.94 -16.94 -5.24
CA SER A 168 -10.49 -15.79 -5.93
C SER A 168 -10.19 -15.94 -7.41
N GLY A 169 -11.25 -15.99 -8.22
CA GLY A 169 -11.15 -16.45 -9.61
C GLY A 169 -10.66 -17.90 -9.68
N THR A 170 -9.52 -18.13 -10.34
CA THR A 170 -8.88 -19.45 -10.49
C THR A 170 -7.66 -19.63 -9.56
N THR A 171 -7.30 -18.63 -8.76
CA THR A 171 -6.09 -18.64 -7.92
C THR A 171 -6.45 -18.96 -6.49
N THR A 172 -5.70 -19.87 -5.87
CA THR A 172 -5.80 -20.17 -4.44
C THR A 172 -4.84 -19.27 -3.66
N TYR A 173 -5.32 -18.71 -2.56
CA TYR A 173 -4.59 -17.81 -1.67
C TYR A 173 -4.54 -18.37 -0.26
N ASP A 174 -3.46 -18.04 0.46
CA ASP A 174 -3.32 -18.26 1.90
C ASP A 174 -3.88 -17.05 2.65
N PHE A 175 -4.98 -17.27 3.35
CA PHE A 175 -5.64 -16.26 4.17
C PHE A 175 -5.27 -16.33 5.65
N THR A 176 -4.42 -17.27 6.05
CA THR A 176 -4.14 -17.59 7.46
C THR A 176 -3.73 -16.36 8.25
N THR A 177 -2.78 -15.58 7.72
CA THR A 177 -2.24 -14.37 8.37
C THR A 177 -3.20 -13.20 8.35
N ALA A 178 -4.15 -13.18 7.41
CA ALA A 178 -5.15 -12.13 7.25
C ALA A 178 -6.48 -12.46 7.94
N SER A 179 -6.59 -13.66 8.54
CA SER A 179 -7.80 -14.16 9.20
C SER A 179 -7.73 -14.00 10.70
N THR A 180 -8.89 -13.83 11.34
CA THR A 180 -9.05 -13.84 12.80
C THR A 180 -9.54 -15.21 13.22
N TRP A 181 -8.86 -15.82 14.18
CA TRP A 181 -9.17 -17.13 14.76
C TRP A 181 -9.83 -16.96 16.13
N THR A 182 -11.10 -17.31 16.25
CA THR A 182 -11.89 -17.10 17.46
C THR A 182 -12.43 -18.41 17.98
N VAL A 183 -12.10 -18.78 19.21
CA VAL A 183 -12.71 -19.93 19.88
C VAL A 183 -14.12 -19.53 20.32
N VAL A 184 -15.13 -20.15 19.72
CA VAL A 184 -16.54 -19.83 19.98
C VAL A 184 -17.06 -20.57 21.19
N THR A 185 -16.61 -21.82 21.37
CA THR A 185 -17.04 -22.67 22.47
C THR A 185 -15.81 -23.17 23.22
N GLN A 186 -15.76 -22.95 24.54
CA GLN A 186 -14.71 -23.45 25.43
C GLN A 186 -15.20 -24.65 26.22
N PRO A 187 -14.35 -25.65 26.50
CA PRO A 187 -14.69 -26.71 27.41
C PRO A 187 -14.90 -26.19 28.84
N SER A 188 -15.66 -26.91 29.65
CA SER A 188 -15.92 -26.56 31.02
C SER A 188 -14.68 -26.64 31.92
N SER A 189 -13.67 -27.41 31.52
CA SER A 189 -12.36 -27.47 32.12
C SER A 189 -11.27 -27.53 31.02
N GLY A 190 -10.12 -26.97 31.30
CA GLY A 190 -9.07 -26.81 30.31
C GLY A 190 -9.38 -25.74 29.26
N THR A 191 -8.54 -25.62 28.23
CA THR A 191 -8.69 -24.62 27.19
C THR A 191 -8.39 -25.17 25.83
N ILE A 192 -9.07 -24.62 24.82
CA ILE A 192 -8.66 -24.69 23.41
C ILE A 192 -8.15 -23.32 23.04
N SER A 193 -6.99 -23.22 22.44
CA SER A 193 -6.40 -21.97 21.98
C SER A 193 -5.78 -22.13 20.60
N CYS A 194 -5.99 -21.15 19.74
CA CYS A 194 -5.22 -20.99 18.50
C CYS A 194 -4.37 -19.73 18.63
N THR A 195 -3.15 -19.75 18.13
CA THR A 195 -2.16 -18.71 18.44
C THR A 195 -2.54 -17.35 17.92
N ASN A 196 -3.26 -17.25 16.80
CA ASN A 196 -3.63 -15.98 16.17
C ASN A 196 -2.40 -15.06 16.00
N SER A 197 -1.30 -15.70 15.59
CA SER A 197 0.05 -15.11 15.62
C SER A 197 0.32 -14.19 14.44
N GLY A 198 -0.57 -14.20 13.44
CA GLY A 198 -0.33 -13.58 12.15
C GLY A 198 0.72 -14.31 11.31
N ALA A 199 0.98 -15.59 11.62
CA ALA A 199 1.85 -16.48 10.85
C ALA A 199 1.02 -17.53 10.08
N SER A 200 1.63 -18.18 9.11
CA SER A 200 1.06 -19.33 8.41
C SER A 200 2.06 -20.49 8.48
N PRO A 201 1.61 -21.68 8.93
CA PRO A 201 0.30 -22.04 9.47
C PRO A 201 0.06 -21.54 10.89
N GLU A 202 -1.20 -21.44 11.30
CA GLU A 202 -1.59 -21.22 12.70
C GLU A 202 -1.61 -22.53 13.48
N THR A 203 -1.24 -22.47 14.76
CA THR A 203 -1.22 -23.64 15.64
C THR A 203 -2.35 -23.56 16.65
N CYS A 204 -3.19 -24.61 16.68
CA CYS A 204 -4.18 -24.79 17.72
C CYS A 204 -3.72 -25.88 18.72
N THR A 205 -3.98 -25.67 19.98
CA THR A 205 -3.61 -26.51 21.10
C THR A 205 -4.82 -26.81 21.97
N VAL A 206 -4.96 -28.04 22.41
CA VAL A 206 -5.95 -28.45 23.44
C VAL A 206 -5.19 -28.82 24.70
N THR A 207 -5.55 -28.24 25.84
CA THR A 207 -4.91 -28.57 27.11
C THR A 207 -5.35 -29.97 27.61
N GLN A 208 -4.48 -30.64 28.34
CA GLN A 208 -4.72 -31.98 28.87
C GLN A 208 -5.95 -32.04 29.83
N ALA A 209 -6.33 -30.91 30.41
CA ALA A 209 -7.51 -30.84 31.29
C ALA A 209 -8.83 -30.54 30.55
N ALA A 210 -8.83 -30.50 29.21
CA ALA A 210 -10.04 -30.24 28.45
C ALA A 210 -11.05 -31.36 28.61
N THR A 211 -12.31 -31.00 28.85
CA THR A 211 -13.41 -31.94 28.94
C THR A 211 -13.70 -32.57 27.57
N PRO A 212 -13.93 -33.90 27.50
CA PRO A 212 -14.35 -34.53 26.25
C PRO A 212 -15.61 -33.87 25.67
N GLY A 213 -15.63 -33.65 24.37
CA GLY A 213 -16.76 -33.01 23.66
C GLY A 213 -16.34 -32.37 22.33
N THR A 214 -17.33 -31.75 21.71
CA THR A 214 -17.08 -31.07 20.43
C THR A 214 -17.11 -29.55 20.65
N TYR A 215 -16.08 -28.88 20.18
CA TYR A 215 -15.88 -27.44 20.32
C TYR A 215 -15.61 -26.81 18.95
N ALA A 216 -15.84 -25.50 18.83
CA ALA A 216 -15.72 -24.81 17.57
C ALA A 216 -14.73 -23.64 17.65
N VAL A 217 -13.87 -23.55 16.65
CA VAL A 217 -13.08 -22.34 16.36
C VAL A 217 -13.59 -21.77 15.05
N THR A 218 -14.01 -20.53 15.06
CA THR A 218 -14.40 -19.81 13.85
C THR A 218 -13.23 -19.01 13.34
N VAL A 219 -12.96 -19.15 12.05
CA VAL A 219 -11.93 -18.40 11.35
C VAL A 219 -12.61 -17.48 10.35
N THR A 220 -12.36 -16.19 10.44
CA THR A 220 -13.01 -15.17 9.60
C THR A 220 -12.00 -14.37 8.83
N TYR A 221 -12.30 -14.11 7.56
CA TYR A 221 -11.59 -13.18 6.70
C TYR A 221 -12.56 -12.09 6.22
N GLY A 222 -12.21 -10.83 6.41
CA GLY A 222 -13.12 -9.72 6.12
C GLY A 222 -14.39 -9.77 6.98
N THR A 223 -15.52 -9.50 6.37
CA THR A 223 -16.84 -9.45 7.06
C THR A 223 -17.78 -10.60 6.68
N THR A 224 -17.46 -11.35 5.66
CA THR A 224 -18.38 -12.34 5.03
C THR A 224 -17.82 -13.74 5.00
N ASP A 225 -16.51 -13.89 4.84
CA ASP A 225 -15.90 -15.19 4.63
C ASP A 225 -15.53 -15.83 5.96
N SER A 226 -16.07 -17.01 6.20
CA SER A 226 -15.84 -17.75 7.42
C SER A 226 -15.76 -19.24 7.21
N ALA A 227 -14.93 -19.89 8.02
CA ALA A 227 -14.83 -21.35 8.09
C ALA A 227 -14.78 -21.79 9.56
N THR A 228 -15.22 -23.02 9.84
CA THR A 228 -15.28 -23.58 11.18
C THR A 228 -14.33 -24.77 11.31
N LEU A 229 -13.47 -24.73 12.33
CA LEU A 229 -12.74 -25.89 12.82
C LEU A 229 -13.56 -26.52 13.96
N SER A 230 -13.98 -27.75 13.73
CA SER A 230 -14.64 -28.58 14.76
C SER A 230 -13.59 -29.39 15.49
N VAL A 231 -13.34 -29.09 16.76
CA VAL A 231 -12.38 -29.80 17.59
C VAL A 231 -13.13 -30.82 18.45
N VAL A 232 -12.88 -32.09 18.19
CA VAL A 232 -13.44 -33.21 18.97
C VAL A 232 -12.38 -33.64 19.98
N VAL A 233 -12.64 -33.38 21.25
CA VAL A 233 -11.76 -33.79 22.36
C VAL A 233 -12.24 -35.15 22.88
N ASN A 234 -11.34 -36.13 22.89
CA ASN A 234 -11.56 -37.51 23.35
C ASN A 234 -10.91 -37.76 24.69
#